data_b1735cf0dc22ee7a021995810cbba04f
#
_entry.id   b1735cf0dc22ee7a021995810cbba04f
#
_cell.length_a   1.000
_cell.length_b   1.000
_cell.length_c   1.000
_cell.angle_alpha   90.00
_cell.angle_beta   90.00
_cell.angle_gamma   90.00
#
_symmetry.space_group_name_H-M   'P 1'
#
loop_
_entity.id
_entity.type
_entity.pdbx_description
1 polymer ?
#
loop_
_entity_poly.entity_id
_entity_poly.type
_entity_poly.pdbx_seq_one_letter_code
_entity_poly.pdbx_strand_id
1 'polypeptide(L)'
;MIVSYITMEIWTGIWILVRLFPMALIIFAGVMIIEVGIEFIQKKKIEVKILNWLCQFLWILIVVSILKITGIIGGSFGISSPLDSYISFKLFEDGFNAATILNICLFIPYGFLPVFIFKNIHKHWWNGVILGAVFSIGIEFVQTFIGRFAQLDDVIMNTCGTLVGFLIGCLLLRITTRKK
;
A
#
# COMPACT_ATOMS: atom_id res chain seq x y z
N MET A 1 26.64 2.50 10.20
CA MET A 1 26.08 1.28 9.57
C MET A 1 24.57 1.37 9.38
N ILE A 2 23.73 1.58 10.41
CA ILE A 2 22.25 1.67 10.27
C ILE A 2 21.82 2.83 9.36
N VAL A 3 22.40 4.02 9.52
CA VAL A 3 22.05 5.21 8.70
C VAL A 3 22.36 4.97 7.21
N SER A 4 23.51 4.37 6.90
CA SER A 4 23.90 4.06 5.52
C SER A 4 22.98 2.99 4.89
N TYR A 5 22.50 2.03 5.65
CA TYR A 5 21.54 1.05 5.22
C TYR A 5 20.18 1.71 4.89
N ILE A 6 19.65 2.52 5.83
CA ILE A 6 18.37 3.23 5.62
C ILE A 6 18.44 4.16 4.41
N THR A 7 19.53 4.91 4.22
CA THR A 7 19.68 5.79 3.05
C THR A 7 19.72 5.00 1.75
N MET A 8 20.36 3.84 1.72
CA MET A 8 20.41 2.97 0.54
C MET A 8 19.01 2.43 0.20
N GLU A 9 18.22 2.00 1.21
CA GLU A 9 16.86 1.52 1.02
C GLU A 9 15.91 2.63 0.52
N ILE A 10 16.06 3.86 1.03
CA ILE A 10 15.29 5.01 0.53
C ILE A 10 15.60 5.28 -0.95
N TRP A 11 16.87 5.28 -1.35
CA TRP A 11 17.28 5.47 -2.75
C TRP A 11 16.72 4.36 -3.64
N THR A 12 16.79 3.11 -3.19
CA THR A 12 16.21 1.96 -3.89
C THR A 12 14.70 2.13 -4.06
N GLY A 13 14.00 2.58 -3.00
CA GLY A 13 12.57 2.89 -3.06
C GLY A 13 12.24 3.99 -4.08
N ILE A 14 12.99 5.08 -4.10
CA ILE A 14 12.81 6.16 -5.09
C ILE A 14 13.03 5.64 -6.52
N TRP A 15 14.08 4.85 -6.75
CA TRP A 15 14.33 4.23 -8.05
C TRP A 15 13.18 3.32 -8.51
N ILE A 16 12.62 2.53 -7.60
CA ILE A 16 11.46 1.69 -7.86
C ILE A 16 10.25 2.54 -8.28
N LEU A 17 9.96 3.63 -7.57
CA LEU A 17 8.88 4.55 -7.91
C LEU A 17 9.04 5.12 -9.32
N VAL A 18 10.24 5.60 -9.67
CA VAL A 18 10.52 6.14 -11.01
C VAL A 18 10.36 5.08 -12.09
N ARG A 19 10.87 3.87 -11.85
CA ARG A 19 10.82 2.75 -12.82
C ARG A 19 9.40 2.23 -13.04
N LEU A 20 8.57 2.25 -11.99
CA LEU A 20 7.18 1.77 -12.05
C LEU A 20 6.17 2.85 -12.48
N PHE A 21 6.61 4.11 -12.60
CA PHE A 21 5.76 5.22 -13.02
C PHE A 21 4.98 4.94 -14.32
N PRO A 22 5.59 4.43 -15.42
CA PRO A 22 4.85 4.14 -16.64
C PRO A 22 3.77 3.06 -16.44
N MET A 23 4.08 2.01 -15.66
CA MET A 23 3.13 0.94 -15.36
C MET A 23 1.95 1.47 -14.52
N ALA A 24 2.24 2.27 -13.50
CA ALA A 24 1.21 2.91 -12.69
C ALA A 24 0.31 3.84 -13.52
N LEU A 25 0.89 4.56 -14.49
CA LEU A 25 0.15 5.42 -15.41
C LEU A 25 -0.82 4.63 -16.31
N ILE A 26 -0.39 3.48 -16.82
CA ILE A 26 -1.24 2.59 -17.63
C ILE A 26 -2.41 2.07 -16.79
N ILE A 27 -2.14 1.59 -15.56
CA ILE A 27 -3.18 1.11 -14.64
C ILE A 27 -4.14 2.24 -14.29
N PHE A 28 -3.62 3.43 -13.98
CA PHE A 28 -4.43 4.61 -13.68
C PHE A 28 -5.34 4.99 -14.86
N ALA A 29 -4.81 5.01 -16.09
CA ALA A 29 -5.60 5.28 -17.28
C ALA A 29 -6.75 4.25 -17.45
N GLY A 30 -6.49 2.96 -17.19
CA GLY A 30 -7.50 1.92 -17.18
C GLY A 30 -8.61 2.16 -16.14
N VAL A 31 -8.23 2.53 -14.91
CA VAL A 31 -9.17 2.86 -13.83
C VAL A 31 -10.02 4.07 -14.22
N MET A 32 -9.41 5.12 -14.78
CA MET A 32 -10.12 6.32 -15.23
C MET A 32 -11.14 6.02 -16.35
N ILE A 33 -10.77 5.18 -17.31
CA ILE A 33 -11.69 4.76 -18.38
C ILE A 33 -12.90 4.03 -17.78
N ILE A 34 -12.69 3.17 -16.79
CA ILE A 34 -13.76 2.46 -16.11
C ILE A 34 -14.65 3.42 -15.32
N GLU A 35 -14.08 4.34 -14.53
CA GLU A 35 -14.84 5.33 -13.76
C GLU A 35 -15.70 6.21 -14.65
N VAL A 36 -15.11 6.79 -15.69
CA VAL A 36 -15.82 7.64 -16.67
C VAL A 36 -16.90 6.83 -17.40
N GLY A 37 -16.61 5.57 -17.77
CA GLY A 37 -17.59 4.69 -18.40
C GLY A 37 -18.79 4.41 -17.49
N ILE A 38 -18.58 4.17 -16.19
CA ILE A 38 -19.64 3.97 -15.21
C ILE A 38 -20.48 5.25 -15.05
N GLU A 39 -19.85 6.43 -14.93
CA GLU A 39 -20.56 7.72 -14.83
C GLU A 39 -21.42 7.99 -16.07
N PHE A 40 -20.88 7.71 -17.27
CA PHE A 40 -21.60 7.82 -18.53
C PHE A 40 -22.84 6.92 -18.59
N ILE A 41 -22.69 5.63 -18.22
CA ILE A 41 -23.83 4.67 -18.18
C ILE A 41 -24.88 5.13 -17.17
N GLN A 42 -24.47 5.67 -16.01
CA GLN A 42 -25.38 6.17 -14.98
C GLN A 42 -25.99 7.54 -15.31
N LYS A 43 -25.69 8.12 -16.48
CA LYS A 43 -26.09 9.47 -16.91
C LYS A 43 -25.76 10.56 -15.89
N LYS A 44 -24.68 10.38 -15.14
CA LYS A 44 -24.16 11.38 -14.19
C LYS A 44 -23.29 12.39 -14.92
N LYS A 45 -23.24 13.62 -14.39
CA LYS A 45 -22.25 14.60 -14.87
C LYS A 45 -20.83 14.13 -14.49
N ILE A 46 -19.96 14.09 -15.49
CA ILE A 46 -18.54 13.81 -15.28
C ILE A 46 -17.95 15.00 -14.53
N GLU A 47 -17.62 14.82 -13.26
CA GLU A 47 -16.97 15.86 -12.46
C GLU A 47 -15.47 15.59 -12.41
N VAL A 48 -14.70 16.47 -13.03
CA VAL A 48 -13.24 16.42 -13.00
C VAL A 48 -12.75 16.88 -11.63
N LYS A 49 -12.32 15.93 -10.79
CA LYS A 49 -11.76 16.18 -9.46
C LYS A 49 -10.26 15.95 -9.49
N ILE A 50 -9.50 16.92 -9.99
CA ILE A 50 -8.05 16.80 -10.21
C ILE A 50 -7.31 16.27 -8.97
N LEU A 51 -7.63 16.78 -7.78
CA LEU A 51 -6.99 16.34 -6.54
C LEU A 51 -7.27 14.86 -6.23
N ASN A 52 -8.52 14.42 -6.44
CA ASN A 52 -8.87 13.01 -6.23
C ASN A 52 -8.13 12.11 -7.24
N TRP A 53 -8.06 12.48 -8.50
CA TRP A 53 -7.33 11.76 -9.53
C TRP A 53 -5.83 11.70 -9.25
N LEU A 54 -5.25 12.80 -8.76
CA LEU A 54 -3.85 12.79 -8.33
C LEU A 54 -3.62 11.82 -7.16
N CYS A 55 -4.49 11.84 -6.15
CA CYS A 55 -4.41 10.90 -5.03
C CYS A 55 -4.57 9.44 -5.49
N GLN A 56 -5.50 9.16 -6.42
CA GLN A 56 -5.67 7.82 -7.00
C GLN A 56 -4.40 7.36 -7.74
N PHE A 57 -3.83 8.22 -8.59
CA PHE A 57 -2.59 7.90 -9.29
C PHE A 57 -1.44 7.57 -8.32
N LEU A 58 -1.23 8.44 -7.31
CA LEU A 58 -0.20 8.23 -6.30
C LEU A 58 -0.44 6.94 -5.49
N TRP A 59 -1.70 6.64 -5.18
CA TRP A 59 -2.03 5.41 -4.46
C TRP A 59 -1.74 4.16 -5.29
N ILE A 60 -2.10 4.16 -6.58
CA ILE A 60 -1.77 3.07 -7.51
C ILE A 60 -0.25 2.90 -7.61
N LEU A 61 0.51 3.99 -7.74
CA LEU A 61 1.97 3.95 -7.80
C LEU A 61 2.56 3.33 -6.54
N ILE A 62 2.04 3.68 -5.35
CA ILE A 62 2.48 3.10 -4.07
C ILE A 62 2.12 1.62 -3.99
N VAL A 63 0.89 1.22 -4.34
CA VAL A 63 0.48 -0.20 -4.36
C VAL A 63 1.40 -1.02 -5.26
N VAL A 64 1.63 -0.57 -6.49
CA VAL A 64 2.51 -1.26 -7.43
C VAL A 64 3.95 -1.34 -6.91
N SER A 65 4.42 -0.30 -6.23
CA SER A 65 5.76 -0.27 -5.62
C SER A 65 5.87 -1.24 -4.45
N ILE A 66 4.86 -1.32 -3.59
CA ILE A 66 4.80 -2.32 -2.51
C ILE A 66 4.84 -3.73 -3.11
N LEU A 67 4.02 -4.03 -4.12
CA LEU A 67 4.00 -5.35 -4.78
C LEU A 67 5.34 -5.70 -5.45
N LYS A 68 6.11 -4.70 -5.89
CA LYS A 68 7.46 -4.90 -6.43
C LYS A 68 8.48 -5.16 -5.32
N ILE A 69 8.45 -4.37 -4.25
CA ILE A 69 9.39 -4.50 -3.11
C ILE A 69 9.16 -5.84 -2.40
N THR A 70 7.90 -6.25 -2.23
CA THR A 70 7.54 -7.55 -1.63
C THR A 70 7.80 -8.74 -2.56
N GLY A 71 8.25 -8.50 -3.80
CA GLY A 71 8.63 -9.53 -4.76
C GLY A 71 7.48 -10.17 -5.53
N ILE A 72 6.24 -9.71 -5.32
CA ILE A 72 5.08 -10.22 -6.05
C ILE A 72 5.19 -9.89 -7.54
N ILE A 73 5.58 -8.66 -7.87
CA ILE A 73 5.87 -8.28 -9.26
C ILE A 73 7.29 -8.67 -9.62
N GLY A 74 7.43 -9.64 -10.53
CA GLY A 74 8.70 -10.15 -11.04
C GLY A 74 9.30 -11.30 -10.23
N GLY A 75 8.56 -11.86 -9.28
CA GLY A 75 8.88 -13.13 -8.66
C GLY A 75 8.53 -14.30 -9.58
N SER A 76 9.24 -15.41 -9.44
CA SER A 76 8.91 -16.68 -10.10
C SER A 76 8.01 -17.50 -9.19
N PHE A 77 6.86 -17.93 -9.71
CA PHE A 77 5.99 -18.83 -8.98
C PHE A 77 6.60 -20.22 -8.96
N GLY A 78 6.78 -20.79 -7.77
CA GLY A 78 7.29 -22.14 -7.56
C GLY A 78 7.35 -22.46 -6.08
N ILE A 79 6.70 -23.57 -5.68
CA ILE A 79 6.73 -24.08 -4.31
C ILE A 79 7.74 -25.22 -4.29
N SER A 80 8.82 -25.03 -3.55
CA SER A 80 9.87 -26.05 -3.41
C SER A 80 9.69 -26.95 -2.17
N SER A 81 8.81 -26.54 -1.24
CA SER A 81 8.57 -27.19 0.05
C SER A 81 7.09 -27.13 0.43
N PRO A 82 6.60 -27.92 1.40
CA PRO A 82 5.25 -27.80 1.91
C PRO A 82 4.91 -26.38 2.39
N LEU A 83 3.68 -25.92 2.16
CA LEU A 83 3.24 -24.54 2.44
C LEU A 83 3.42 -24.13 3.90
N ASP A 84 3.27 -25.06 4.83
CA ASP A 84 3.43 -24.85 6.28
C ASP A 84 4.86 -24.46 6.67
N SER A 85 5.87 -24.87 5.87
CA SER A 85 7.27 -24.50 6.10
C SER A 85 7.57 -23.04 5.74
N TYR A 86 6.67 -22.35 5.03
CA TYR A 86 6.82 -20.95 4.64
C TYR A 86 6.03 -19.97 5.53
N ILE A 87 5.35 -20.42 6.59
CA ILE A 87 4.55 -19.57 7.46
C ILE A 87 5.19 -19.54 8.85
N SER A 88 5.62 -18.36 9.28
CA SER A 88 6.08 -18.13 10.67
C SER A 88 5.04 -17.35 11.46
N PHE A 89 4.55 -17.97 12.55
CA PHE A 89 3.66 -17.32 13.52
C PHE A 89 4.43 -16.75 14.72
N LYS A 90 5.76 -16.90 14.74
CA LYS A 90 6.57 -16.35 15.83
C LYS A 90 6.72 -14.84 15.62
N LEU A 91 6.37 -14.08 16.66
CA LEU A 91 6.47 -12.64 16.65
C LEU A 91 7.88 -12.20 17.02
N PHE A 92 8.46 -11.34 16.20
CA PHE A 92 9.76 -10.70 16.45
C PHE A 92 10.90 -11.67 16.76
N GLU A 93 10.93 -12.83 16.09
CA GLU A 93 12.00 -13.82 16.27
C GLU A 93 13.38 -13.19 15.97
N ASP A 94 13.47 -12.34 14.95
CA ASP A 94 14.65 -11.59 14.56
C ASP A 94 14.81 -10.25 15.31
N GLY A 95 13.95 -9.99 16.31
CA GLY A 95 13.90 -8.73 17.03
C GLY A 95 13.35 -7.56 16.22
N PHE A 96 13.25 -6.39 16.88
CA PHE A 96 12.84 -5.15 16.21
C PHE A 96 14.03 -4.55 15.46
N ASN A 97 14.05 -4.70 14.14
CA ASN A 97 15.17 -4.33 13.28
C ASN A 97 14.80 -3.22 12.28
N ALA A 98 15.75 -2.82 11.43
CA ALA A 98 15.54 -1.76 10.44
C ALA A 98 14.45 -2.14 9.39
N ALA A 99 14.32 -3.41 9.03
CA ALA A 99 13.29 -3.87 8.09
C ALA A 99 11.88 -3.67 8.67
N THR A 100 11.70 -3.91 9.98
CA THR A 100 10.44 -3.67 10.70
C THR A 100 10.01 -2.20 10.60
N ILE A 101 10.96 -1.27 10.77
CA ILE A 101 10.69 0.17 10.63
C ILE A 101 10.36 0.54 9.18
N LEU A 102 11.08 -0.03 8.22
CA LEU A 102 10.86 0.22 6.80
C LEU A 102 9.47 -0.27 6.35
N ASN A 103 9.00 -1.41 6.85
CA ASN A 103 7.64 -1.90 6.59
C ASN A 103 6.59 -0.89 7.06
N ILE A 104 6.71 -0.36 8.29
CA ILE A 104 5.81 0.70 8.78
C ILE A 104 5.86 1.91 7.85
N CYS A 105 7.05 2.42 7.54
CA CYS A 105 7.23 3.61 6.70
C CYS A 105 6.65 3.45 5.29
N LEU A 106 6.81 2.27 4.70
CA LEU A 106 6.31 1.94 3.37
C LEU A 106 4.78 1.98 3.30
N PHE A 107 4.11 1.57 4.39
CA PHE A 107 2.65 1.49 4.45
C PHE A 107 1.96 2.78 4.93
N ILE A 108 2.69 3.76 5.47
CA ILE A 108 2.13 5.08 5.82
C ILE A 108 1.45 5.75 4.62
N PRO A 109 2.11 5.97 3.46
CA PRO A 109 1.47 6.60 2.31
C PRO A 109 0.34 5.75 1.72
N TYR A 110 0.41 4.41 1.82
CA TYR A 110 -0.67 3.52 1.42
C TYR A 110 -1.96 3.77 2.21
N GLY A 111 -1.87 3.99 3.52
CA GLY A 111 -3.01 4.29 4.38
C GLY A 111 -3.50 5.73 4.31
N PHE A 112 -2.61 6.68 4.01
CA PHE A 112 -2.90 8.11 3.97
C PHE A 112 -3.81 8.50 2.78
N LEU A 113 -3.48 8.05 1.58
CA LEU A 113 -4.13 8.48 0.34
C LEU A 113 -5.61 8.05 0.21
N PRO A 114 -6.03 6.85 0.63
CA PRO A 114 -7.44 6.41 0.54
C PRO A 114 -8.43 7.34 1.21
N VAL A 115 -8.01 8.08 2.23
CA VAL A 115 -8.86 9.05 2.95
C VAL A 115 -9.37 10.15 2.00
N PHE A 116 -8.61 10.50 0.98
CA PHE A 116 -8.96 11.52 -0.01
C PHE A 116 -9.63 10.93 -1.26
N ILE A 117 -9.48 9.62 -1.48
CA ILE A 117 -10.00 8.91 -2.65
C ILE A 117 -11.42 8.40 -2.38
N PHE A 118 -11.58 7.64 -1.28
CA PHE A 118 -12.82 6.92 -1.01
C PHE A 118 -13.76 7.70 -0.11
N LYS A 119 -14.97 7.94 -0.62
CA LYS A 119 -16.01 8.65 0.12
C LYS A 119 -16.36 7.90 1.40
N ASN A 120 -16.37 8.62 2.53
CA ASN A 120 -16.76 8.07 3.84
C ASN A 120 -15.81 7.04 4.48
N ILE A 121 -14.67 6.71 3.89
CA ILE A 121 -13.71 5.77 4.51
C ILE A 121 -13.22 6.29 5.87
N HIS A 122 -13.12 7.60 6.03
CA HIS A 122 -12.66 8.29 7.22
C HIS A 122 -13.64 8.27 8.40
N LYS A 123 -14.88 7.76 8.21
CA LYS A 123 -15.90 7.75 9.28
C LYS A 123 -15.51 6.88 10.47
N HIS A 124 -14.78 5.81 10.25
CA HIS A 124 -14.39 4.86 11.28
C HIS A 124 -12.89 4.58 11.20
N TRP A 125 -12.20 4.66 12.32
CA TRP A 125 -10.75 4.43 12.39
C TRP A 125 -10.35 2.98 12.02
N TRP A 126 -11.22 2.01 12.31
CA TRP A 126 -10.97 0.59 11.96
C TRP A 126 -10.91 0.33 10.46
N ASN A 127 -11.41 1.24 9.62
CA ASN A 127 -11.26 1.13 8.17
C ASN A 127 -9.78 1.16 7.76
N GLY A 128 -8.95 1.93 8.49
CA GLY A 128 -7.50 1.91 8.31
C GLY A 128 -6.88 0.57 8.69
N VAL A 129 -7.35 -0.04 9.80
CA VAL A 129 -6.89 -1.38 10.21
C VAL A 129 -7.28 -2.44 9.19
N ILE A 130 -8.55 -2.46 8.76
CA ILE A 130 -9.04 -3.41 7.77
C ILE A 130 -8.28 -3.28 6.45
N LEU A 131 -8.08 -2.05 5.98
CA LEU A 131 -7.34 -1.76 4.75
C LEU A 131 -5.92 -2.32 4.82
N GLY A 132 -5.19 -2.07 5.92
CA GLY A 132 -3.83 -2.55 6.12
C GLY A 132 -3.77 -4.06 6.26
N ALA A 133 -4.60 -4.63 7.14
CA ALA A 133 -4.60 -6.06 7.41
C ALA A 133 -4.96 -6.90 6.17
N VAL A 134 -6.03 -6.53 5.45
CA VAL A 134 -6.46 -7.27 4.25
C VAL A 134 -5.39 -7.23 3.16
N PHE A 135 -4.79 -6.06 2.91
CA PHE A 135 -3.75 -5.94 1.89
C PHE A 135 -2.49 -6.68 2.29
N SER A 136 -2.04 -6.55 3.55
CA SER A 136 -0.84 -7.23 4.03
C SER A 136 -1.01 -8.74 4.08
N ILE A 137 -2.14 -9.26 4.56
CA ILE A 137 -2.43 -10.70 4.51
C ILE A 137 -2.43 -11.21 3.06
N GLY A 138 -2.97 -10.43 2.13
CA GLY A 138 -2.94 -10.77 0.71
C GLY A 138 -1.50 -10.86 0.17
N ILE A 139 -0.62 -9.94 0.56
CA ILE A 139 0.81 -9.97 0.22
C ILE A 139 1.45 -11.23 0.77
N GLU A 140 1.34 -11.48 2.08
CA GLU A 140 1.95 -12.63 2.75
C GLU A 140 1.46 -13.95 2.13
N PHE A 141 0.15 -14.03 1.85
CA PHE A 141 -0.42 -15.20 1.18
C PHE A 141 0.21 -15.45 -0.20
N VAL A 142 0.35 -14.41 -1.03
CA VAL A 142 0.99 -14.56 -2.35
C VAL A 142 2.47 -14.89 -2.23
N GLN A 143 3.16 -14.36 -1.22
CA GLN A 143 4.59 -14.63 -0.98
C GLN A 143 4.87 -16.12 -0.72
N THR A 144 3.95 -16.86 -0.09
CA THR A 144 4.11 -18.31 0.09
C THR A 144 4.21 -19.06 -1.24
N PHE A 145 3.52 -18.59 -2.30
CA PHE A 145 3.56 -19.20 -3.63
C PHE A 145 4.79 -18.83 -4.47
N ILE A 146 5.53 -17.82 -4.06
CA ILE A 146 6.80 -17.44 -4.69
C ILE A 146 8.02 -17.88 -3.87
N GLY A 147 7.81 -18.79 -2.89
CA GLY A 147 8.87 -19.39 -2.08
C GLY A 147 9.49 -18.42 -1.06
N ARG A 148 8.73 -17.38 -0.62
CA ARG A 148 9.12 -16.47 0.46
C ARG A 148 8.40 -16.82 1.75
N PHE A 149 9.05 -16.50 2.87
CA PHE A 149 8.43 -16.68 4.18
C PHE A 149 7.38 -15.62 4.43
N ALA A 150 6.17 -16.07 4.79
CA ALA A 150 5.10 -15.21 5.30
C ALA A 150 5.29 -15.04 6.80
N GLN A 151 5.36 -13.80 7.27
CA GLN A 151 5.64 -13.46 8.66
C GLN A 151 4.48 -12.66 9.27
N LEU A 152 4.03 -13.08 10.44
CA LEU A 152 2.91 -12.41 11.13
C LEU A 152 3.28 -11.00 11.58
N ASP A 153 4.53 -10.76 11.94
CA ASP A 153 5.06 -9.43 12.30
C ASP A 153 5.01 -8.46 11.10
N ASP A 154 5.25 -8.91 9.87
CA ASP A 154 5.07 -8.06 8.68
C ASP A 154 3.61 -7.61 8.54
N VAL A 155 2.64 -8.53 8.76
CA VAL A 155 1.22 -8.16 8.75
C VAL A 155 0.90 -7.11 9.79
N ILE A 156 1.43 -7.25 11.00
CA ILE A 156 1.20 -6.30 12.10
C ILE A 156 1.83 -4.94 11.77
N MET A 157 3.10 -4.92 11.34
CA MET A 157 3.82 -3.67 11.07
C MET A 157 3.25 -2.91 9.88
N ASN A 158 2.89 -3.60 8.81
CA ASN A 158 2.22 -3.02 7.64
C ASN A 158 0.86 -2.44 8.01
N THR A 159 0.10 -3.16 8.86
CA THR A 159 -1.20 -2.68 9.37
C THR A 159 -1.02 -1.45 10.26
N CYS A 160 -0.03 -1.43 11.14
CA CYS A 160 0.31 -0.27 11.98
C CYS A 160 0.68 0.93 11.11
N GLY A 161 1.55 0.76 10.10
CA GLY A 161 1.91 1.82 9.16
C GLY A 161 0.70 2.37 8.42
N THR A 162 -0.18 1.49 7.92
CA THR A 162 -1.44 1.88 7.27
C THR A 162 -2.33 2.69 8.22
N LEU A 163 -2.51 2.24 9.45
CA LEU A 163 -3.33 2.94 10.44
C LEU A 163 -2.76 4.33 10.76
N VAL A 164 -1.46 4.46 10.97
CA VAL A 164 -0.79 5.75 11.19
C VAL A 164 -1.05 6.68 10.02
N GLY A 165 -0.83 6.24 8.79
CA GLY A 165 -1.09 7.04 7.58
C GLY A 165 -2.56 7.44 7.48
N PHE A 166 -3.47 6.52 7.72
CA PHE A 166 -4.91 6.75 7.70
C PHE A 166 -5.34 7.82 8.73
N LEU A 167 -4.84 7.74 9.96
CA LEU A 167 -5.15 8.72 11.02
C LEU A 167 -4.61 10.11 10.68
N ILE A 168 -3.39 10.21 10.12
CA ILE A 168 -2.82 11.47 9.63
C ILE A 168 -3.71 12.06 8.52
N GLY A 169 -4.14 11.23 7.55
CA GLY A 169 -5.07 11.65 6.50
C GLY A 169 -6.40 12.17 7.04
N CYS A 170 -6.99 11.45 8.00
CA CYS A 170 -8.23 11.87 8.66
C CYS A 170 -8.07 13.21 9.40
N LEU A 171 -6.95 13.40 10.11
CA LEU A 171 -6.65 14.65 10.80
C LEU A 171 -6.54 15.81 9.80
N LEU A 172 -5.79 15.62 8.72
CA LEU A 172 -5.62 16.65 7.69
C LEU A 172 -6.96 17.00 7.02
N LEU A 173 -7.78 16.00 6.69
CA LEU A 173 -9.10 16.21 6.12
C LEU A 173 -9.99 17.05 7.07
N ARG A 174 -9.98 16.77 8.37
CA ARG A 174 -10.75 17.53 9.37
C ARG A 174 -10.30 19.00 9.47
N ILE A 175 -8.98 19.24 9.42
CA ILE A 175 -8.43 20.61 9.48
C ILE A 175 -8.83 21.40 8.23
N THR A 176 -8.77 20.79 7.05
CA THR A 176 -9.09 21.47 5.79
C THR A 176 -10.58 21.72 5.61
N THR A 177 -11.45 20.83 6.12
CA THR A 177 -12.91 21.02 6.06
C THR A 177 -13.45 22.01 7.09
N ARG A 178 -12.76 22.22 8.22
CA ARG A 178 -13.16 23.24 9.22
C ARG A 178 -12.86 24.68 8.80
N LYS A 179 -12.00 24.89 7.81
CA LYS A 179 -11.61 26.23 7.33
C LYS A 179 -12.52 26.76 6.20
N LYS A 180 -13.46 25.95 5.75
CA LYS A 180 -14.52 26.36 4.80
C LYS A 180 -15.83 26.58 5.52
#